data_8788f3c810e55fff81d5b49a5b3a0134
#
_entry.id   8788f3c810e55fff81d5b49a5b3a0134
#
_cell.length_a   1.000
_cell.length_b   1.000
_cell.length_c   1.000
_cell.angle_alpha   90.00
_cell.angle_beta   90.00
_cell.angle_gamma   90.00
#
_symmetry.space_group_name_H-M   'P 1'
#
loop_
_entity.id
_entity.type
_entity.pdbx_description
1 polymer ?
#
loop_
_entity_poly.entity_id
_entity_poly.type
_entity_poly.pdbx_seq_one_letter_code
_entity_poly.pdbx_strand_id
1 'polypeptide(L)'
;MSNLSVNAIRFLGVDAINQSNSGHPGVVMGAAPMGYTLFTRQMHVNPEVPNWINRDRFVLSAGHGSMLLYALLHLSGFKDLSIEELKQFRQWGSKTPGHPEFGHTVGVDATSGPLGQGIAMAVGMAQAERFLASRYNKEGFPIFDHYTYVIAGDGCFMEGVSAEASSYAGLQKLDKLIVLYDSNDINLDGETKDSFTEDVRARYEAYGWNTEFVQDGTDIEAINAAIESAKASGKPSLIEVKTIIGHGAPNKQGTNGVHGAPLGPDETAAARENLGWNHAPFEIPKEVYADFKENTVDRGRQAYDTWVALVDEYKQSYPELGSELARILEGKDAVEFQSSDFPAVENGYSQATRNSSQDALNVIADKVPTFLGGSADLAHSNMTYIKSEGLQDDEHRLNRNIQFGVREFAMGAILNGMSLHGGLRVYGGTFFVFSDYVKAAVRLSALQGLPVTYVFTHDSIAVGEDGPTHEPIEHLAGLRAIPNLNVYRPADARETQAAWYQAVTSKSTPTALVLTCLLYTSDAADE
;
A
#
# COMPACT_ATOMS: atom_id res chain seq x y z
N MET A 1 32.37 -3.74 -4.43
CA MET A 1 31.22 -3.79 -5.34
C MET A 1 30.07 -2.93 -4.81
N SER A 2 29.58 -3.17 -3.61
CA SER A 2 28.40 -2.46 -3.04
C SER A 2 28.46 -0.92 -3.12
N ASN A 3 29.61 -0.30 -2.79
CA ASN A 3 29.75 1.18 -2.91
C ASN A 3 29.61 1.68 -4.34
N LEU A 4 30.08 0.91 -5.34
CA LEU A 4 29.91 1.26 -6.76
C LEU A 4 28.43 1.21 -7.15
N SER A 5 27.72 0.16 -6.76
CA SER A 5 26.29 0.00 -7.03
C SER A 5 25.43 1.04 -6.32
N VAL A 6 25.75 1.36 -5.05
CA VAL A 6 25.07 2.44 -4.30
C VAL A 6 25.28 3.80 -4.97
N ASN A 7 26.51 4.10 -5.44
CA ASN A 7 26.78 5.35 -6.15
C ASN A 7 26.09 5.39 -7.52
N ALA A 8 25.93 4.26 -8.21
CA ALA A 8 25.13 4.18 -9.42
C ALA A 8 23.67 4.58 -9.18
N ILE A 9 23.05 4.11 -8.09
CA ILE A 9 21.68 4.50 -7.70
C ILE A 9 21.62 6.02 -7.46
N ARG A 10 22.57 6.58 -6.68
CA ARG A 10 22.65 8.02 -6.39
C ARG A 10 22.72 8.86 -7.65
N PHE A 11 23.65 8.52 -8.55
CA PHE A 11 23.89 9.35 -9.74
C PHE A 11 22.87 9.15 -10.84
N LEU A 12 22.23 7.98 -10.98
CA LEU A 12 21.05 7.86 -11.82
C LEU A 12 19.94 8.83 -11.39
N GLY A 13 19.71 8.93 -10.08
CA GLY A 13 18.73 9.86 -9.55
C GLY A 13 19.12 11.33 -9.74
N VAL A 14 20.35 11.68 -9.40
CA VAL A 14 20.86 13.06 -9.55
C VAL A 14 20.83 13.50 -11.00
N ASP A 15 21.29 12.66 -11.93
CA ASP A 15 21.34 12.99 -13.36
C ASP A 15 19.93 13.19 -13.95
N ALA A 16 18.97 12.33 -13.60
CA ALA A 16 17.59 12.46 -14.06
C ALA A 16 16.90 13.72 -13.50
N ILE A 17 17.13 14.02 -12.21
CA ILE A 17 16.59 15.20 -11.55
C ILE A 17 17.19 16.49 -12.13
N ASN A 18 18.50 16.51 -12.39
CA ASN A 18 19.15 17.66 -13.03
C ASN A 18 18.64 17.86 -14.45
N GLN A 19 18.50 16.78 -15.24
CA GLN A 19 18.02 16.86 -16.62
C GLN A 19 16.59 17.39 -16.69
N SER A 20 15.70 16.95 -15.79
CA SER A 20 14.33 17.44 -15.72
C SER A 20 14.22 18.83 -15.08
N ASN A 21 15.28 19.31 -14.46
CA ASN A 21 15.32 20.52 -13.63
C ASN A 21 14.23 20.53 -12.54
N SER A 22 13.85 19.35 -12.03
CA SER A 22 12.78 19.18 -11.04
C SER A 22 12.93 17.83 -10.35
N GLY A 23 12.79 17.78 -9.03
CA GLY A 23 12.79 16.54 -8.26
C GLY A 23 13.48 16.68 -6.90
N HIS A 24 13.64 15.53 -6.22
CA HIS A 24 14.09 15.45 -4.84
C HIS A 24 15.35 14.58 -4.73
N PRO A 25 16.55 15.12 -4.92
CA PRO A 25 17.79 14.34 -4.91
C PRO A 25 18.20 13.88 -3.51
N GLY A 26 17.78 14.60 -2.47
CA GLY A 26 18.28 14.40 -1.11
C GLY A 26 18.03 13.00 -0.55
N VAL A 27 16.81 12.52 -0.63
CA VAL A 27 16.45 11.17 -0.17
C VAL A 27 17.07 10.09 -1.05
N VAL A 28 17.19 10.32 -2.36
CA VAL A 28 17.84 9.37 -3.27
C VAL A 28 19.29 9.14 -2.88
N MET A 29 20.00 10.21 -2.53
CA MET A 29 21.42 10.14 -2.14
C MET A 29 21.59 9.54 -0.74
N GLY A 30 20.72 9.90 0.22
CA GLY A 30 20.80 9.43 1.61
C GLY A 30 20.34 7.97 1.75
N ALA A 31 19.22 7.61 1.15
CA ALA A 31 18.60 6.31 1.32
C ALA A 31 19.06 5.23 0.30
N ALA A 32 19.97 5.56 -0.62
CA ALA A 32 20.48 4.59 -1.60
C ALA A 32 21.03 3.29 -0.96
N PRO A 33 21.76 3.30 0.18
CA PRO A 33 22.22 2.06 0.83
C PRO A 33 21.06 1.18 1.33
N MET A 34 19.97 1.78 1.85
CA MET A 34 18.76 1.02 2.25
C MET A 34 18.13 0.34 1.05
N GLY A 35 17.89 1.09 -0.04
CA GLY A 35 17.35 0.55 -1.28
C GLY A 35 18.21 -0.57 -1.87
N TYR A 36 19.51 -0.36 -1.93
CA TYR A 36 20.48 -1.38 -2.38
C TYR A 36 20.38 -2.65 -1.53
N THR A 37 20.40 -2.53 -0.20
CA THR A 37 20.34 -3.67 0.72
C THR A 37 19.03 -4.45 0.53
N LEU A 38 17.89 -3.76 0.43
CA LEU A 38 16.62 -4.42 0.19
C LEU A 38 16.61 -5.22 -1.11
N PHE A 39 16.97 -4.60 -2.24
CA PHE A 39 16.87 -5.24 -3.55
C PHE A 39 17.90 -6.34 -3.78
N THR A 40 19.13 -6.16 -3.28
CA THR A 40 20.22 -7.11 -3.56
C THR A 40 20.40 -8.19 -2.50
N ARG A 41 19.89 -8.01 -1.28
CA ARG A 41 20.12 -8.98 -0.20
C ARG A 41 18.86 -9.58 0.40
N GLN A 42 17.74 -8.84 0.36
CA GLN A 42 16.55 -9.23 1.09
C GLN A 42 15.41 -9.68 0.18
N MET A 43 15.01 -8.85 -0.75
CA MET A 43 13.79 -9.04 -1.53
C MET A 43 13.91 -10.12 -2.59
N HIS A 44 12.85 -10.92 -2.74
CA HIS A 44 12.64 -11.83 -3.85
C HIS A 44 11.63 -11.20 -4.83
N VAL A 45 12.15 -10.67 -5.92
CA VAL A 45 11.36 -10.12 -7.02
C VAL A 45 11.84 -10.70 -8.35
N ASN A 46 10.93 -10.92 -9.27
CA ASN A 46 11.27 -11.39 -10.62
C ASN A 46 10.81 -10.37 -11.66
N PRO A 47 11.70 -9.59 -12.29
CA PRO A 47 11.33 -8.57 -13.27
C PRO A 47 10.69 -9.13 -14.54
N GLU A 48 10.89 -10.43 -14.84
CA GLU A 48 10.23 -11.12 -15.96
C GLU A 48 8.78 -11.49 -15.63
N VAL A 49 8.46 -11.64 -14.32
CA VAL A 49 7.11 -11.94 -13.80
C VAL A 49 6.76 -10.94 -12.69
N PRO A 50 6.62 -9.64 -13.01
CA PRO A 50 6.47 -8.58 -12.02
C PRO A 50 5.20 -8.71 -11.16
N ASN A 51 4.21 -9.46 -11.64
CA ASN A 51 2.94 -9.71 -10.94
C ASN A 51 2.92 -11.03 -10.16
N TRP A 52 4.07 -11.68 -9.95
CA TRP A 52 4.16 -12.87 -9.09
C TRP A 52 3.59 -12.57 -7.71
N ILE A 53 2.53 -13.29 -7.33
CA ILE A 53 1.75 -12.94 -6.12
C ILE A 53 2.54 -13.15 -4.83
N ASN A 54 3.47 -14.13 -4.78
CA ASN A 54 4.30 -14.41 -3.60
C ASN A 54 5.67 -13.69 -3.65
N ARG A 55 5.84 -12.66 -4.50
CA ARG A 55 7.02 -11.80 -4.44
C ARG A 55 6.96 -10.88 -3.23
N ASP A 56 8.11 -10.46 -2.73
CA ASP A 56 8.16 -9.39 -1.75
C ASP A 56 7.61 -8.08 -2.33
N ARG A 57 7.06 -7.23 -1.47
CA ARG A 57 6.52 -5.91 -1.81
C ARG A 57 7.44 -4.82 -1.33
N PHE A 58 7.59 -3.78 -2.13
CA PHE A 58 8.32 -2.58 -1.77
C PHE A 58 7.48 -1.32 -1.93
N VAL A 59 7.26 -0.61 -0.84
CA VAL A 59 6.54 0.66 -0.83
C VAL A 59 7.49 1.79 -0.49
N LEU A 60 7.75 2.68 -1.43
CA LEU A 60 8.42 3.94 -1.16
C LEU A 60 7.38 4.94 -0.63
N SER A 61 7.17 4.97 0.69
CA SER A 61 6.21 5.88 1.33
C SER A 61 6.65 7.35 1.21
N ALA A 62 7.95 7.61 1.24
CA ALA A 62 8.56 8.89 0.87
C ALA A 62 8.55 9.06 -0.67
N GLY A 63 7.36 9.11 -1.27
CA GLY A 63 7.17 9.04 -2.73
C GLY A 63 7.83 10.17 -3.53
N HIS A 64 8.16 11.29 -2.89
CA HIS A 64 8.95 12.36 -3.51
C HIS A 64 10.35 11.88 -3.94
N GLY A 65 10.90 10.85 -3.28
CA GLY A 65 12.15 10.19 -3.67
C GLY A 65 12.03 9.19 -4.81
N SER A 66 11.05 9.34 -5.70
CA SER A 66 10.69 8.39 -6.77
C SER A 66 11.87 7.88 -7.59
N MET A 67 12.89 8.74 -7.84
CA MET A 67 14.10 8.32 -8.56
C MET A 67 14.92 7.25 -7.84
N LEU A 68 14.81 7.13 -6.51
CA LEU A 68 15.39 5.98 -5.79
C LEU A 68 14.77 4.67 -6.29
N LEU A 69 13.44 4.61 -6.32
CA LEU A 69 12.72 3.43 -6.81
C LEU A 69 13.00 3.16 -8.29
N TYR A 70 12.96 4.20 -9.14
CA TYR A 70 13.18 4.02 -10.58
C TYR A 70 14.60 3.56 -10.90
N ALA A 71 15.61 4.05 -10.19
CA ALA A 71 16.98 3.57 -10.33
C ALA A 71 17.12 2.09 -9.92
N LEU A 72 16.50 1.69 -8.80
CA LEU A 72 16.48 0.30 -8.34
C LEU A 72 15.79 -0.62 -9.33
N LEU A 73 14.62 -0.25 -9.84
CA LEU A 73 13.87 -1.04 -10.82
C LEU A 73 14.63 -1.14 -12.16
N HIS A 74 15.27 -0.04 -12.62
CA HIS A 74 16.12 -0.06 -13.81
C HIS A 74 17.28 -1.05 -13.67
N LEU A 75 18.04 -0.94 -12.59
CA LEU A 75 19.20 -1.81 -12.34
C LEU A 75 18.78 -3.28 -12.14
N SER A 76 17.58 -3.51 -11.62
CA SER A 76 16.97 -4.83 -11.47
C SER A 76 16.37 -5.39 -12.77
N GLY A 77 16.41 -4.66 -13.89
CA GLY A 77 16.00 -5.15 -15.19
C GLY A 77 14.50 -5.14 -15.49
N PHE A 78 13.72 -4.30 -14.81
CA PHE A 78 12.30 -4.10 -15.15
C PHE A 78 12.15 -3.41 -16.52
N LYS A 79 11.35 -4.01 -17.42
CA LYS A 79 11.32 -3.69 -18.85
C LYS A 79 11.03 -2.23 -19.19
N ASP A 80 10.13 -1.58 -18.44
CA ASP A 80 9.64 -0.23 -18.76
C ASP A 80 10.63 0.86 -18.33
N LEU A 81 11.71 0.51 -17.66
CA LEU A 81 12.64 1.45 -17.05
C LEU A 81 14.03 1.40 -17.69
N SER A 82 14.10 1.70 -18.99
CA SER A 82 15.36 1.91 -19.68
C SER A 82 16.06 3.20 -19.24
N ILE A 83 17.34 3.36 -19.58
CA ILE A 83 18.07 4.63 -19.39
C ILE A 83 17.36 5.78 -20.09
N GLU A 84 16.79 5.55 -21.28
CA GLU A 84 16.06 6.58 -22.01
C GLU A 84 14.77 7.01 -21.27
N GLU A 85 14.09 6.09 -20.59
CA GLU A 85 12.95 6.43 -19.72
C GLU A 85 13.39 7.22 -18.47
N LEU A 86 14.52 6.87 -17.87
CA LEU A 86 15.06 7.65 -16.75
C LEU A 86 15.41 9.09 -17.16
N LYS A 87 15.92 9.29 -18.38
CA LYS A 87 16.16 10.62 -18.96
C LYS A 87 14.86 11.43 -19.18
N GLN A 88 13.71 10.76 -19.26
CA GLN A 88 12.39 11.39 -19.40
C GLN A 88 11.69 11.61 -18.06
N PHE A 89 12.43 11.58 -16.93
CA PHE A 89 11.86 11.82 -15.61
C PHE A 89 10.99 13.07 -15.56
N ARG A 90 9.76 12.94 -15.04
CA ARG A 90 8.74 14.01 -14.96
C ARG A 90 8.28 14.58 -16.31
N GLN A 91 8.60 13.96 -17.44
CA GLN A 91 8.07 14.40 -18.73
C GLN A 91 6.71 13.76 -19.00
N TRP A 92 5.87 14.47 -19.75
CA TRP A 92 4.53 13.98 -20.08
C TRP A 92 4.59 12.63 -20.80
N GLY A 93 3.85 11.65 -20.29
CA GLY A 93 3.76 10.31 -20.89
C GLY A 93 4.92 9.36 -20.60
N SER A 94 5.95 9.81 -19.85
CA SER A 94 7.06 8.93 -19.46
C SER A 94 6.63 7.88 -18.42
N LYS A 95 7.39 6.80 -18.34
CA LYS A 95 7.23 5.76 -17.30
C LYS A 95 7.86 6.13 -15.96
N THR A 96 8.38 7.35 -15.82
CA THR A 96 9.03 7.87 -14.62
C THR A 96 8.34 9.17 -14.15
N PRO A 97 7.08 9.11 -13.71
CA PRO A 97 6.37 10.26 -13.16
C PRO A 97 7.04 10.79 -11.89
N GLY A 98 6.67 11.99 -11.46
CA GLY A 98 7.30 12.67 -10.32
C GLY A 98 7.17 11.97 -8.99
N HIS A 99 6.17 11.11 -8.84
CA HIS A 99 5.92 10.23 -7.71
C HIS A 99 5.55 8.84 -8.23
N PRO A 100 5.81 7.74 -7.49
CA PRO A 100 5.48 6.39 -7.95
C PRO A 100 3.98 6.22 -8.21
N GLU A 101 3.62 5.63 -9.35
CA GLU A 101 2.24 5.39 -9.75
C GLU A 101 2.02 3.92 -10.09
N PHE A 102 1.19 3.25 -9.27
CA PHE A 102 0.76 1.87 -9.50
C PHE A 102 -0.02 1.76 -10.81
N GLY A 103 0.27 0.72 -11.59
CA GLY A 103 -0.38 0.48 -12.88
C GLY A 103 0.18 1.32 -14.04
N HIS A 104 0.93 2.39 -13.76
CA HIS A 104 1.61 3.18 -14.77
C HIS A 104 3.05 2.72 -15.03
N THR A 105 3.80 2.45 -13.95
CA THR A 105 5.19 1.98 -14.00
C THR A 105 5.26 0.54 -13.49
N VAL A 106 5.79 -0.37 -14.30
CA VAL A 106 5.95 -1.79 -13.89
C VAL A 106 6.93 -1.90 -12.72
N GLY A 107 6.55 -2.65 -11.69
CA GLY A 107 7.35 -2.84 -10.48
C GLY A 107 7.02 -1.85 -9.35
N VAL A 108 6.13 -0.89 -9.58
CA VAL A 108 5.61 -0.01 -8.53
C VAL A 108 4.44 -0.70 -7.81
N ASP A 109 4.58 -0.93 -6.51
CA ASP A 109 3.60 -1.67 -5.69
C ASP A 109 2.47 -0.79 -5.15
N ALA A 110 2.69 0.51 -5.01
CA ALA A 110 1.69 1.47 -4.53
C ALA A 110 1.95 2.87 -5.08
N THR A 111 0.89 3.60 -5.40
CA THR A 111 0.98 5.03 -5.66
C THR A 111 1.22 5.76 -4.36
N SER A 112 2.32 6.51 -4.31
CA SER A 112 2.69 7.32 -3.14
C SER A 112 2.98 8.77 -3.54
N GLY A 113 3.20 9.62 -2.54
CA GLY A 113 3.30 11.07 -2.72
C GLY A 113 2.45 11.78 -1.66
N PRO A 114 1.18 11.40 -1.45
CA PRO A 114 0.48 11.75 -0.21
C PRO A 114 1.14 11.00 0.97
N LEU A 115 1.91 11.74 1.78
CA LEU A 115 2.71 11.16 2.86
C LEU A 115 1.86 10.37 3.87
N GLY A 116 2.44 9.36 4.49
CA GLY A 116 1.77 8.48 5.47
C GLY A 116 0.92 7.37 4.87
N GLN A 117 0.26 7.58 3.73
CA GLN A 117 -0.59 6.55 3.11
C GLN A 117 0.22 5.34 2.60
N GLY A 118 1.50 5.54 2.23
CA GLY A 118 2.37 4.43 1.84
C GLY A 118 2.56 3.41 2.95
N ILE A 119 2.83 3.86 4.19
CA ILE A 119 2.91 3.00 5.37
C ILE A 119 1.58 2.27 5.58
N ALA A 120 0.45 2.98 5.50
CA ALA A 120 -0.87 2.39 5.72
C ALA A 120 -1.24 1.36 4.64
N MET A 121 -0.89 1.59 3.37
CA MET A 121 -1.06 0.59 2.30
C MET A 121 -0.15 -0.63 2.52
N ALA A 122 1.08 -0.44 3.00
CA ALA A 122 1.96 -1.55 3.34
C ALA A 122 1.41 -2.41 4.48
N VAL A 123 0.77 -1.80 5.48
CA VAL A 123 0.00 -2.53 6.52
C VAL A 123 -1.08 -3.39 5.88
N GLY A 124 -1.81 -2.86 4.91
CA GLY A 124 -2.82 -3.62 4.16
C GLY A 124 -2.24 -4.78 3.36
N MET A 125 -1.07 -4.60 2.73
CA MET A 125 -0.39 -5.69 2.01
C MET A 125 0.03 -6.82 2.95
N ALA A 126 0.60 -6.50 4.11
CA ALA A 126 0.97 -7.49 5.12
C ALA A 126 -0.26 -8.19 5.72
N GLN A 127 -1.38 -7.47 5.90
CA GLN A 127 -2.65 -8.05 6.33
C GLN A 127 -3.19 -9.06 5.31
N ALA A 128 -3.09 -8.74 4.01
CA ALA A 128 -3.52 -9.61 2.93
C ALA A 128 -2.66 -10.88 2.85
N GLU A 129 -1.33 -10.74 2.92
CA GLU A 129 -0.42 -11.89 2.99
C GLU A 129 -0.80 -12.82 4.13
N ARG A 130 -0.95 -12.29 5.35
CA ARG A 130 -1.27 -13.10 6.53
C ARG A 130 -2.60 -13.86 6.39
N PHE A 131 -3.63 -13.23 5.85
CA PHE A 131 -4.92 -13.89 5.60
C PHE A 131 -4.79 -15.00 4.57
N LEU A 132 -4.15 -14.73 3.44
CA LEU A 132 -3.96 -15.71 2.36
C LEU A 132 -3.05 -16.86 2.80
N ALA A 133 -1.97 -16.57 3.56
CA ALA A 133 -1.11 -17.57 4.18
C ALA A 133 -1.92 -18.48 5.11
N SER A 134 -2.76 -17.91 5.97
CA SER A 134 -3.58 -18.68 6.90
C SER A 134 -4.60 -19.58 6.18
N ARG A 135 -5.09 -19.18 5.00
CA ARG A 135 -6.03 -19.96 4.21
C ARG A 135 -5.36 -21.05 3.38
N TYR A 136 -4.29 -20.70 2.67
CA TYR A 136 -3.72 -21.57 1.64
C TYR A 136 -2.48 -22.34 2.09
N ASN A 137 -1.70 -21.83 3.05
CA ASN A 137 -0.51 -22.57 3.49
C ASN A 137 -0.89 -23.87 4.21
N LYS A 138 -0.14 -24.92 3.93
CA LYS A 138 -0.22 -26.22 4.57
C LYS A 138 1.18 -26.66 4.98
N GLU A 139 1.28 -27.68 5.83
CA GLU A 139 2.57 -28.26 6.18
C GLU A 139 3.35 -28.67 4.93
N GLY A 140 4.57 -28.14 4.78
CA GLY A 140 5.40 -28.33 3.60
C GLY A 140 5.03 -27.46 2.39
N PHE A 141 3.98 -26.64 2.46
CA PHE A 141 3.51 -25.79 1.35
C PHE A 141 3.33 -24.33 1.78
N PRO A 142 4.40 -23.55 1.94
CA PRO A 142 4.34 -22.10 2.19
C PRO A 142 4.03 -21.35 0.87
N ILE A 143 2.76 -21.35 0.46
CA ILE A 143 2.31 -20.73 -0.80
C ILE A 143 2.40 -19.20 -0.75
N PHE A 144 2.07 -18.61 0.41
CA PHE A 144 2.24 -17.19 0.72
C PHE A 144 3.24 -17.07 1.87
N ASP A 145 4.40 -16.46 1.58
CA ASP A 145 5.50 -16.34 2.56
C ASP A 145 6.41 -15.15 2.21
N HIS A 146 5.82 -14.02 1.82
CA HIS A 146 6.58 -12.84 1.42
C HIS A 146 6.49 -11.73 2.44
N TYR A 147 7.49 -10.85 2.43
CA TYR A 147 7.56 -9.64 3.25
C TYR A 147 7.04 -8.42 2.49
N THR A 148 6.62 -7.42 3.27
CA THR A 148 6.35 -6.07 2.78
C THR A 148 7.36 -5.12 3.41
N TYR A 149 8.18 -4.48 2.57
CA TYR A 149 9.20 -3.53 2.97
C TYR A 149 8.77 -2.11 2.63
N VAL A 150 9.11 -1.17 3.51
CA VAL A 150 8.80 0.26 3.33
C VAL A 150 10.05 1.08 3.57
N ILE A 151 10.27 2.13 2.76
CA ILE A 151 11.16 3.25 3.12
C ILE A 151 10.27 4.48 3.32
N ALA A 152 10.40 5.11 4.51
CA ALA A 152 9.61 6.27 4.91
C ALA A 152 10.50 7.32 5.57
N GLY A 153 10.26 8.59 5.32
CA GLY A 153 10.94 9.70 5.96
C GLY A 153 10.13 10.36 7.07
N ASP A 154 10.68 11.36 7.75
CA ASP A 154 10.08 12.09 8.88
C ASP A 154 8.63 12.52 8.62
N GLY A 155 8.35 13.10 7.46
CA GLY A 155 7.01 13.55 7.09
C GLY A 155 5.97 12.43 7.05
N CYS A 156 6.35 11.20 6.73
CA CYS A 156 5.43 10.06 6.80
C CYS A 156 5.02 9.75 8.25
N PHE A 157 5.94 9.91 9.20
CA PHE A 157 5.68 9.64 10.61
C PHE A 157 4.94 10.77 11.33
N MET A 158 4.93 11.98 10.76
CA MET A 158 4.11 13.09 11.23
C MET A 158 2.62 12.93 10.89
N GLU A 159 2.32 12.25 9.79
CA GLU A 159 0.94 12.06 9.33
C GLU A 159 0.14 11.14 10.25
N GLY A 160 -1.07 11.58 10.65
CA GLY A 160 -1.95 10.83 11.54
C GLY A 160 -2.30 9.44 11.02
N VAL A 161 -2.48 9.30 9.70
CA VAL A 161 -2.82 8.01 9.06
C VAL A 161 -1.75 6.94 9.29
N SER A 162 -0.46 7.32 9.38
CA SER A 162 0.61 6.38 9.67
C SER A 162 0.54 5.87 11.11
N ALA A 163 0.20 6.75 12.06
CA ALA A 163 0.00 6.39 13.46
C ALA A 163 -1.20 5.44 13.65
N GLU A 164 -2.33 5.77 13.01
CA GLU A 164 -3.53 4.91 13.00
C GLU A 164 -3.22 3.51 12.45
N ALA A 165 -2.59 3.43 11.28
CA ALA A 165 -2.28 2.16 10.62
C ALA A 165 -1.22 1.35 11.39
N SER A 166 -0.19 2.01 11.93
CA SER A 166 0.88 1.33 12.68
C SER A 166 0.37 0.80 14.02
N SER A 167 -0.52 1.52 14.71
CA SER A 167 -1.20 1.02 15.90
C SER A 167 -2.04 -0.23 15.59
N TYR A 168 -2.76 -0.24 14.47
CA TYR A 168 -3.49 -1.41 13.99
C TYR A 168 -2.54 -2.59 13.67
N ALA A 169 -1.43 -2.33 12.97
CA ALA A 169 -0.46 -3.37 12.61
C ALA A 169 0.17 -4.04 13.84
N GLY A 170 0.46 -3.27 14.89
CA GLY A 170 0.94 -3.80 16.16
C GLY A 170 -0.10 -4.68 16.87
N LEU A 171 -1.37 -4.23 16.93
CA LEU A 171 -2.49 -5.02 17.46
C LEU A 171 -2.63 -6.37 16.72
N GLN A 172 -2.51 -6.33 15.40
CA GLN A 172 -2.62 -7.50 14.52
C GLN A 172 -1.35 -8.35 14.47
N LYS A 173 -0.23 -7.90 15.05
CA LYS A 173 1.09 -8.56 15.00
C LYS A 173 1.52 -8.96 13.58
N LEU A 174 1.50 -7.99 12.65
CA LEU A 174 1.86 -8.23 11.24
C LEU A 174 3.37 -8.39 11.09
N ASP A 175 3.88 -9.55 11.43
CA ASP A 175 5.31 -9.88 11.56
C ASP A 175 6.11 -9.81 10.24
N LYS A 176 5.45 -9.83 9.09
CA LYS A 176 6.09 -9.68 7.77
C LYS A 176 6.08 -8.25 7.23
N LEU A 177 5.81 -7.26 8.08
CA LEU A 177 5.92 -5.84 7.76
C LEU A 177 7.20 -5.26 8.37
N ILE A 178 8.08 -4.72 7.52
CA ILE A 178 9.35 -4.10 7.93
C ILE A 178 9.44 -2.69 7.34
N VAL A 179 9.49 -1.69 8.20
CA VAL A 179 9.58 -0.28 7.83
C VAL A 179 10.97 0.25 8.17
N LEU A 180 11.69 0.73 7.16
CA LEU A 180 12.96 1.45 7.30
C LEU A 180 12.65 2.95 7.35
N TYR A 181 13.03 3.58 8.45
CA TYR A 181 12.86 5.01 8.68
C TYR A 181 14.14 5.75 8.27
N ASP A 182 14.06 6.54 7.20
CA ASP A 182 15.09 7.48 6.78
C ASP A 182 15.10 8.70 7.73
N SER A 183 15.84 8.56 8.84
CA SER A 183 15.95 9.55 9.91
C SER A 183 17.09 10.51 9.59
N ASN A 184 16.80 11.57 8.83
CA ASN A 184 17.83 12.50 8.31
C ASN A 184 17.75 13.92 8.89
N ASP A 185 16.82 14.18 9.82
CA ASP A 185 16.61 15.42 10.56
C ASP A 185 16.23 16.65 9.70
N ILE A 186 15.85 16.47 8.42
CA ILE A 186 15.55 17.58 7.51
C ILE A 186 14.21 17.37 6.80
N ASN A 187 13.37 18.39 6.87
CA ASN A 187 12.14 18.53 6.11
C ASN A 187 12.30 19.57 4.98
N LEU A 188 11.24 19.81 4.23
CA LEU A 188 11.25 20.78 3.12
C LEU A 188 11.50 22.21 3.63
N ASP A 189 10.89 22.59 4.75
CA ASP A 189 11.00 23.94 5.31
C ASP A 189 12.26 24.17 6.17
N GLY A 190 12.95 23.10 6.60
CA GLY A 190 14.12 23.22 7.47
C GLY A 190 14.39 21.98 8.32
N GLU A 191 14.91 22.20 9.52
CA GLU A 191 15.24 21.13 10.44
C GLU A 191 13.97 20.47 11.01
N THR A 192 13.94 19.13 11.06
CA THR A 192 12.80 18.35 11.58
C THR A 192 12.43 18.77 13.01
N LYS A 193 13.41 19.09 13.84
CA LYS A 193 13.18 19.50 15.25
C LYS A 193 12.30 20.76 15.41
N ASP A 194 12.13 21.57 14.37
CA ASP A 194 11.30 22.78 14.44
C ASP A 194 9.80 22.45 14.43
N SER A 195 9.42 21.24 14.00
CA SER A 195 8.04 20.80 13.93
C SER A 195 7.80 19.39 14.49
N PHE A 196 8.85 18.61 14.78
CA PHE A 196 8.73 17.22 15.17
C PHE A 196 9.91 16.78 16.06
N THR A 197 9.63 16.44 17.32
CA THR A 197 10.62 16.05 18.33
C THR A 197 10.29 14.73 19.03
N GLU A 198 9.39 13.95 18.44
CA GLU A 198 8.99 12.67 19.00
C GLU A 198 10.11 11.63 18.93
N ASP A 199 10.18 10.76 19.94
CA ASP A 199 10.90 9.49 19.83
C ASP A 199 10.01 8.48 19.08
N VAL A 200 10.24 8.37 17.77
CA VAL A 200 9.43 7.51 16.88
C VAL A 200 9.57 6.04 17.28
N ARG A 201 10.75 5.57 17.69
CA ARG A 201 10.93 4.17 18.14
C ARG A 201 10.11 3.90 19.38
N ALA A 202 10.20 4.75 20.40
CA ALA A 202 9.40 4.59 21.62
C ALA A 202 7.89 4.58 21.33
N ARG A 203 7.41 5.42 20.40
CA ARG A 203 6.02 5.40 19.94
C ARG A 203 5.65 4.06 19.31
N TYR A 204 6.49 3.51 18.43
CA TYR A 204 6.25 2.22 17.78
C TYR A 204 6.35 1.03 18.77
N GLU A 205 7.25 1.08 19.74
CA GLU A 205 7.28 0.13 20.85
C GLU A 205 5.96 0.11 21.62
N ALA A 206 5.38 1.30 21.89
CA ALA A 206 4.06 1.41 22.51
C ALA A 206 2.92 0.85 21.65
N TYR A 207 3.07 0.79 20.34
CA TYR A 207 2.15 0.09 19.45
C TYR A 207 2.35 -1.44 19.45
N GLY A 208 3.40 -1.96 20.07
CA GLY A 208 3.73 -3.40 20.10
C GLY A 208 4.66 -3.86 18.99
N TRP A 209 5.31 -2.95 18.29
CA TRP A 209 6.31 -3.26 17.27
C TRP A 209 7.66 -3.64 17.89
N ASN A 210 8.47 -4.37 17.12
CA ASN A 210 9.92 -4.44 17.34
C ASN A 210 10.58 -3.20 16.75
N THR A 211 11.61 -2.67 17.42
CA THR A 211 12.37 -1.53 16.92
C THR A 211 13.87 -1.83 16.90
N GLU A 212 14.52 -1.39 15.84
CA GLU A 212 15.97 -1.51 15.63
C GLU A 212 16.54 -0.11 15.34
N PHE A 213 17.85 0.04 15.53
CA PHE A 213 18.54 1.30 15.26
C PHE A 213 19.86 1.06 14.52
N VAL A 214 20.05 1.76 13.39
CA VAL A 214 21.27 1.75 12.61
C VAL A 214 21.86 3.17 12.66
N GLN A 215 23.00 3.30 13.35
CA GLN A 215 23.67 4.60 13.59
C GLN A 215 24.28 5.23 12.33
N ASP A 216 24.73 4.41 11.38
CA ASP A 216 25.34 4.83 10.11
C ASP A 216 24.57 4.23 8.93
N GLY A 217 23.75 5.04 8.29
CA GLY A 217 22.95 4.66 7.12
C GLY A 217 23.79 4.37 5.86
N THR A 218 25.10 4.49 5.91
CA THR A 218 26.00 4.03 4.83
C THR A 218 26.51 2.61 5.06
N ASP A 219 26.34 2.06 6.26
CA ASP A 219 26.77 0.71 6.62
C ASP A 219 25.71 -0.32 6.18
N ILE A 220 25.92 -0.89 4.99
CA ILE A 220 25.07 -1.92 4.37
C ILE A 220 24.98 -3.17 5.24
N GLU A 221 26.06 -3.56 5.92
CA GLU A 221 26.07 -4.75 6.76
C GLU A 221 25.23 -4.54 8.02
N ALA A 222 25.30 -3.35 8.63
CA ALA A 222 24.46 -3.01 9.78
C ALA A 222 22.95 -2.94 9.39
N ILE A 223 22.65 -2.35 8.23
CA ILE A 223 21.25 -2.32 7.71
C ILE A 223 20.76 -3.76 7.47
N ASN A 224 21.56 -4.60 6.84
CA ASN A 224 21.22 -5.99 6.57
C ASN A 224 21.00 -6.79 7.86
N ALA A 225 21.88 -6.63 8.85
CA ALA A 225 21.75 -7.30 10.14
C ALA A 225 20.48 -6.89 10.90
N ALA A 226 20.13 -5.59 10.86
CA ALA A 226 18.89 -5.08 11.46
C ALA A 226 17.64 -5.67 10.80
N ILE A 227 17.62 -5.84 9.47
CA ILE A 227 16.52 -6.49 8.75
C ILE A 227 16.40 -7.97 9.13
N GLU A 228 17.52 -8.71 9.25
CA GLU A 228 17.49 -10.11 9.67
C GLU A 228 16.99 -10.24 11.13
N SER A 229 17.41 -9.35 12.02
CA SER A 229 16.88 -9.27 13.40
C SER A 229 15.37 -8.99 13.41
N ALA A 230 14.92 -8.05 12.58
CA ALA A 230 13.50 -7.73 12.43
C ALA A 230 12.67 -8.94 11.99
N LYS A 231 13.13 -9.70 10.99
CA LYS A 231 12.47 -10.95 10.54
C LYS A 231 12.34 -11.99 11.63
N ALA A 232 13.32 -12.06 12.53
CA ALA A 232 13.32 -13.03 13.63
C ALA A 232 12.45 -12.61 14.82
N SER A 233 11.96 -11.37 14.86
CA SER A 233 11.25 -10.79 16.00
C SER A 233 9.84 -11.35 16.23
N GLY A 234 9.18 -11.85 15.17
CA GLY A 234 7.76 -12.25 15.19
C GLY A 234 6.79 -11.08 15.37
N LYS A 235 7.21 -9.86 15.07
CA LYS A 235 6.44 -8.62 15.20
C LYS A 235 6.63 -7.74 13.96
N PRO A 236 5.69 -6.83 13.65
CA PRO A 236 6.00 -5.77 12.72
C PRO A 236 7.19 -4.96 13.24
N SER A 237 8.09 -4.54 12.37
CA SER A 237 9.37 -3.96 12.78
C SER A 237 9.62 -2.60 12.16
N LEU A 238 10.08 -1.65 12.99
CA LEU A 238 10.61 -0.36 12.57
C LEU A 238 12.12 -0.35 12.74
N ILE A 239 12.84 -0.06 11.68
CA ILE A 239 14.29 0.11 11.70
C ILE A 239 14.60 1.59 11.46
N GLU A 240 14.95 2.32 12.49
CA GLU A 240 15.44 3.69 12.34
C GLU A 240 16.85 3.67 11.82
N VAL A 241 17.07 4.27 10.65
CA VAL A 241 18.37 4.37 10.00
C VAL A 241 18.78 5.83 9.95
N LYS A 242 19.84 6.20 10.67
CA LYS A 242 20.38 7.56 10.63
C LYS A 242 21.07 7.79 9.31
N THR A 243 20.58 8.74 8.55
CA THR A 243 21.12 9.11 7.25
C THR A 243 21.49 10.60 7.20
N ILE A 244 22.12 11.00 6.12
CA ILE A 244 22.34 12.39 5.79
C ILE A 244 21.64 12.67 4.47
N ILE A 245 20.65 13.56 4.49
CA ILE A 245 19.98 13.98 3.26
C ILE A 245 21.00 14.56 2.29
N GLY A 246 20.99 14.12 1.01
CA GLY A 246 21.96 14.58 0.03
C GLY A 246 23.38 14.09 0.27
N HIS A 247 23.56 12.94 0.93
CA HIS A 247 24.86 12.36 1.25
C HIS A 247 25.84 12.39 0.08
N GLY A 248 27.00 12.98 0.30
CA GLY A 248 28.06 13.12 -0.70
C GLY A 248 28.06 14.44 -1.46
N ALA A 249 27.02 15.28 -1.34
CA ALA A 249 26.99 16.64 -1.87
C ALA A 249 27.68 17.61 -0.87
N PRO A 250 28.96 18.00 -1.08
CA PRO A 250 29.77 18.56 0.00
C PRO A 250 29.30 19.91 0.53
N ASN A 251 28.57 20.69 -0.28
CA ASN A 251 28.07 22.00 0.12
C ASN A 251 26.58 22.00 0.51
N LYS A 252 25.81 20.96 0.15
CA LYS A 252 24.36 20.94 0.34
C LYS A 252 23.86 19.81 1.24
N GLN A 253 24.65 18.75 1.47
CA GLN A 253 24.21 17.65 2.33
C GLN A 253 23.83 18.13 3.74
N GLY A 254 22.83 17.50 4.35
CA GLY A 254 22.34 17.87 5.67
C GLY A 254 21.55 19.18 5.72
N THR A 255 21.13 19.71 4.58
CA THR A 255 20.33 20.94 4.49
C THR A 255 19.05 20.73 3.69
N ASN A 256 18.05 21.58 3.91
CA ASN A 256 16.82 21.58 3.12
C ASN A 256 17.03 22.00 1.65
N GLY A 257 18.16 22.66 1.34
CA GLY A 257 18.52 23.04 -0.04
C GLY A 257 18.70 21.86 -1.00
N VAL A 258 18.82 20.63 -0.50
CA VAL A 258 18.91 19.40 -1.31
C VAL A 258 17.63 18.57 -1.25
N HIS A 259 16.64 18.97 -0.45
CA HIS A 259 15.41 18.22 -0.28
C HIS A 259 14.61 18.16 -1.58
N GLY A 260 14.18 19.29 -2.13
CA GLY A 260 13.22 19.38 -3.24
C GLY A 260 13.70 20.17 -4.46
N ALA A 261 15.01 20.37 -4.61
CA ALA A 261 15.59 21.07 -5.74
C ALA A 261 16.78 20.31 -6.34
N PRO A 262 17.01 20.39 -7.67
CA PRO A 262 18.18 19.82 -8.31
C PRO A 262 19.48 20.28 -7.67
N LEU A 263 20.51 19.43 -7.66
CA LEU A 263 21.84 19.83 -7.17
C LEU A 263 22.44 20.98 -8.00
N GLY A 264 22.21 20.97 -9.29
CA GLY A 264 22.87 21.84 -10.25
C GLY A 264 24.25 21.32 -10.67
N PRO A 265 24.86 21.91 -11.72
CA PRO A 265 26.08 21.38 -12.33
C PRO A 265 27.27 21.37 -11.39
N ASP A 266 27.51 22.47 -10.66
CA ASP A 266 28.69 22.64 -9.80
C ASP A 266 28.67 21.68 -8.59
N GLU A 267 27.52 21.58 -7.91
CA GLU A 267 27.35 20.66 -6.77
C GLU A 267 27.38 19.20 -7.22
N THR A 268 26.84 18.90 -8.40
CA THR A 268 26.90 17.55 -8.98
C THR A 268 28.32 17.14 -9.30
N ALA A 269 29.13 18.04 -9.86
CA ALA A 269 30.57 17.80 -10.10
C ALA A 269 31.32 17.55 -8.79
N ALA A 270 31.08 18.39 -7.78
CA ALA A 270 31.68 18.24 -6.46
C ALA A 270 31.26 16.92 -5.78
N ALA A 271 29.97 16.50 -5.89
CA ALA A 271 29.48 15.23 -5.37
C ALA A 271 30.13 14.02 -6.09
N ARG A 272 30.31 14.10 -7.42
CA ARG A 272 31.02 13.05 -8.19
C ARG A 272 32.46 12.89 -7.71
N GLU A 273 33.19 14.00 -7.54
CA GLU A 273 34.57 13.99 -7.02
C GLU A 273 34.61 13.41 -5.60
N ASN A 274 33.72 13.87 -4.70
CA ASN A 274 33.69 13.46 -3.31
C ASN A 274 33.37 11.95 -3.15
N LEU A 275 32.48 11.40 -4.00
CA LEU A 275 32.11 9.98 -3.97
C LEU A 275 32.95 9.11 -4.91
N GLY A 276 33.97 9.68 -5.59
CA GLY A 276 34.84 8.96 -6.52
C GLY A 276 34.12 8.40 -7.75
N TRP A 277 33.06 9.07 -8.22
CA TRP A 277 32.27 8.65 -9.36
C TRP A 277 32.74 9.30 -10.65
N ASN A 278 33.55 8.58 -11.43
CA ASN A 278 34.23 9.10 -12.63
C ASN A 278 33.53 8.75 -13.95
N HIS A 279 32.21 8.53 -13.91
CA HIS A 279 31.41 8.17 -15.10
C HIS A 279 30.59 9.37 -15.58
N ALA A 280 30.31 9.43 -16.88
CA ALA A 280 29.45 10.43 -17.47
C ALA A 280 28.00 10.31 -16.96
N PRO A 281 27.16 11.35 -17.13
CA PRO A 281 25.75 11.24 -16.79
C PRO A 281 25.08 10.05 -17.50
N PHE A 282 24.30 9.25 -16.73
CA PHE A 282 23.63 8.01 -17.16
C PHE A 282 24.55 6.89 -17.66
N GLU A 283 25.87 7.03 -17.49
CA GLU A 283 26.82 5.95 -17.78
C GLU A 283 26.98 5.07 -16.53
N ILE A 284 26.54 3.82 -16.65
CA ILE A 284 26.58 2.83 -15.57
C ILE A 284 27.59 1.73 -15.90
N PRO A 285 28.56 1.45 -15.01
CA PRO A 285 29.49 0.35 -15.19
C PRO A 285 28.78 -0.99 -15.32
N LYS A 286 29.30 -1.84 -16.21
CA LYS A 286 28.76 -3.21 -16.41
C LYS A 286 28.79 -4.05 -15.14
N GLU A 287 29.72 -3.79 -14.25
CA GLU A 287 29.87 -4.45 -12.96
C GLU A 287 28.65 -4.21 -12.05
N VAL A 288 28.02 -3.03 -12.13
CA VAL A 288 26.78 -2.71 -11.41
C VAL A 288 25.61 -3.56 -11.92
N TYR A 289 25.47 -3.66 -13.25
CA TYR A 289 24.43 -4.54 -13.83
C TYR A 289 24.68 -6.01 -13.51
N ALA A 290 25.94 -6.45 -13.42
CA ALA A 290 26.29 -7.82 -13.03
C ALA A 290 25.92 -8.09 -11.57
N ASP A 291 26.17 -7.13 -10.67
CA ASP A 291 25.80 -7.19 -9.25
C ASP A 291 24.27 -7.35 -9.06
N PHE A 292 23.48 -6.48 -9.69
CA PHE A 292 22.01 -6.59 -9.63
C PHE A 292 21.48 -7.84 -10.33
N LYS A 293 22.10 -8.25 -11.45
CA LYS A 293 21.70 -9.49 -12.12
C LYS A 293 21.86 -10.70 -11.19
N GLU A 294 23.02 -10.86 -10.57
CA GLU A 294 23.30 -11.98 -9.67
C GLU A 294 22.45 -11.92 -8.41
N ASN A 295 22.43 -10.77 -7.74
CA ASN A 295 21.90 -10.62 -6.39
C ASN A 295 20.41 -10.26 -6.33
N THR A 296 19.78 -9.88 -7.44
CA THR A 296 18.35 -9.57 -7.52
C THR A 296 17.65 -10.47 -8.55
N VAL A 297 18.07 -10.39 -9.82
CA VAL A 297 17.34 -11.04 -10.92
C VAL A 297 17.44 -12.57 -10.85
N ASP A 298 18.65 -13.10 -10.78
CA ASP A 298 18.88 -14.56 -10.79
C ASP A 298 18.35 -15.20 -9.50
N ARG A 299 18.53 -14.52 -8.33
CA ARG A 299 17.96 -14.96 -7.05
C ARG A 299 16.43 -14.98 -7.08
N GLY A 300 15.81 -13.92 -7.59
CA GLY A 300 14.35 -13.82 -7.69
C GLY A 300 13.75 -14.82 -8.68
N ARG A 301 14.44 -15.09 -9.80
CA ARG A 301 14.04 -16.12 -10.75
C ARG A 301 14.09 -17.51 -10.10
N GLN A 302 15.16 -17.85 -9.39
CA GLN A 302 15.27 -19.12 -8.69
C GLN A 302 14.16 -19.29 -7.65
N ALA A 303 13.85 -18.26 -6.87
CA ALA A 303 12.76 -18.29 -5.91
C ALA A 303 11.40 -18.50 -6.59
N TYR A 304 11.14 -17.81 -7.71
CA TYR A 304 9.94 -17.98 -8.51
C TYR A 304 9.80 -19.39 -9.08
N ASP A 305 10.85 -19.93 -9.70
CA ASP A 305 10.82 -21.29 -10.29
C ASP A 305 10.56 -22.35 -9.22
N THR A 306 11.16 -22.21 -8.04
CA THR A 306 10.92 -23.09 -6.89
C THR A 306 9.47 -22.99 -6.41
N TRP A 307 8.93 -21.78 -6.33
CA TRP A 307 7.56 -21.54 -5.92
C TRP A 307 6.53 -22.07 -6.94
N VAL A 308 6.79 -21.97 -8.25
CA VAL A 308 5.93 -22.54 -9.30
C VAL A 308 5.81 -24.05 -9.15
N ALA A 309 6.94 -24.74 -8.95
CA ALA A 309 6.95 -26.18 -8.72
C ALA A 309 6.15 -26.56 -7.47
N LEU A 310 6.31 -25.79 -6.39
CA LEU A 310 5.55 -25.98 -5.15
C LEU A 310 4.04 -25.80 -5.35
N VAL A 311 3.62 -24.79 -6.11
CA VAL A 311 2.20 -24.54 -6.44
C VAL A 311 1.60 -25.68 -7.26
N ASP A 312 2.36 -26.24 -8.20
CA ASP A 312 1.88 -27.37 -9.02
C ASP A 312 1.72 -28.65 -8.19
N GLU A 313 2.59 -28.91 -7.23
CA GLU A 313 2.44 -30.02 -6.28
C GLU A 313 1.27 -29.77 -5.31
N TYR A 314 1.11 -28.53 -4.85
CA TYR A 314 -0.02 -28.11 -3.98
C TYR A 314 -1.37 -28.37 -4.64
N LYS A 315 -1.54 -27.99 -5.92
CA LYS A 315 -2.78 -28.23 -6.66
C LYS A 315 -3.16 -29.70 -6.76
N GLN A 316 -2.17 -30.59 -6.80
CA GLN A 316 -2.39 -32.03 -6.81
C GLN A 316 -2.78 -32.55 -5.42
N SER A 317 -2.12 -32.03 -4.38
CA SER A 317 -2.31 -32.46 -2.98
C SER A 317 -3.60 -31.92 -2.36
N TYR A 318 -4.04 -30.72 -2.78
CA TYR A 318 -5.19 -30.00 -2.26
C TYR A 318 -6.09 -29.47 -3.41
N PRO A 319 -6.82 -30.35 -4.14
CA PRO A 319 -7.51 -29.97 -5.39
C PRO A 319 -8.52 -28.83 -5.25
N GLU A 320 -9.28 -28.76 -4.15
CA GLU A 320 -10.27 -27.71 -3.92
C GLU A 320 -9.61 -26.35 -3.71
N LEU A 321 -8.68 -26.25 -2.73
CA LEU A 321 -7.92 -25.03 -2.49
C LEU A 321 -7.00 -24.68 -3.67
N GLY A 322 -6.48 -25.69 -4.37
CA GLY A 322 -5.70 -25.52 -5.59
C GLY A 322 -6.50 -24.90 -6.73
N SER A 323 -7.80 -25.23 -6.83
CA SER A 323 -8.70 -24.61 -7.80
C SER A 323 -8.97 -23.13 -7.48
N GLU A 324 -9.24 -22.80 -6.20
CA GLU A 324 -9.38 -21.42 -5.75
C GLU A 324 -8.08 -20.62 -6.02
N LEU A 325 -6.94 -21.19 -5.63
CA LEU A 325 -5.63 -20.57 -5.82
C LEU A 325 -5.35 -20.31 -7.31
N ALA A 326 -5.64 -21.27 -8.18
CA ALA A 326 -5.45 -21.11 -9.63
C ALA A 326 -6.21 -19.89 -10.18
N ARG A 327 -7.42 -19.66 -9.73
CA ARG A 327 -8.21 -18.48 -10.10
C ARG A 327 -7.56 -17.16 -9.61
N ILE A 328 -7.09 -17.16 -8.36
CA ILE A 328 -6.37 -16.01 -7.79
C ILE A 328 -5.11 -15.69 -8.60
N LEU A 329 -4.35 -16.71 -8.98
CA LEU A 329 -3.12 -16.54 -9.79
C LEU A 329 -3.41 -16.00 -11.21
N GLU A 330 -4.63 -16.19 -11.72
CA GLU A 330 -5.11 -15.60 -12.95
C GLU A 330 -5.67 -14.17 -12.77
N GLY A 331 -5.59 -13.59 -11.57
CA GLY A 331 -6.15 -12.28 -11.23
C GLY A 331 -7.67 -12.28 -11.10
N LYS A 332 -8.26 -13.44 -10.83
CA LYS A 332 -9.71 -13.64 -10.61
C LYS A 332 -10.00 -13.81 -9.12
N ASP A 333 -11.26 -13.67 -8.76
CA ASP A 333 -11.71 -14.03 -7.41
C ASP A 333 -11.60 -15.56 -7.19
N ALA A 334 -11.35 -15.98 -5.94
CA ALA A 334 -11.26 -17.38 -5.56
C ALA A 334 -12.48 -18.17 -6.02
N VAL A 335 -13.67 -17.58 -5.89
CA VAL A 335 -14.94 -18.07 -6.39
C VAL A 335 -15.64 -16.95 -7.15
N GLU A 336 -16.24 -17.26 -8.29
CA GLU A 336 -17.01 -16.30 -9.08
C GLU A 336 -18.36 -16.01 -8.43
N PHE A 337 -18.68 -14.73 -8.28
CA PHE A 337 -19.97 -14.28 -7.79
C PHE A 337 -20.86 -13.81 -8.95
N GLN A 338 -22.11 -14.26 -8.98
CA GLN A 338 -23.06 -13.91 -10.02
C GLN A 338 -24.29 -13.20 -9.43
N SER A 339 -24.96 -12.37 -10.21
CA SER A 339 -26.17 -11.67 -9.74
C SER A 339 -27.31 -12.65 -9.33
N SER A 340 -27.34 -13.84 -9.92
CA SER A 340 -28.27 -14.91 -9.56
C SER A 340 -28.00 -15.57 -8.21
N ASP A 341 -26.84 -15.31 -7.59
CA ASP A 341 -26.53 -15.78 -6.24
C ASP A 341 -27.35 -15.02 -5.18
N PHE A 342 -27.82 -13.81 -5.48
CA PHE A 342 -28.74 -13.10 -4.59
C PHE A 342 -30.14 -13.71 -4.60
N PRO A 343 -30.81 -13.78 -3.44
CA PRO A 343 -32.20 -14.18 -3.37
C PRO A 343 -33.11 -13.15 -4.06
N ALA A 344 -34.20 -13.61 -4.64
CA ALA A 344 -35.20 -12.72 -5.20
C ALA A 344 -35.84 -11.85 -4.09
N VAL A 345 -36.00 -10.58 -4.38
CA VAL A 345 -36.71 -9.64 -3.49
C VAL A 345 -38.18 -9.64 -3.81
N GLU A 346 -39.04 -9.99 -2.84
CA GLU A 346 -40.48 -10.02 -3.01
C GLU A 346 -41.07 -8.61 -3.22
N ASN A 347 -42.21 -8.52 -3.90
CA ASN A 347 -42.92 -7.28 -4.05
C ASN A 347 -43.46 -6.80 -2.69
N GLY A 348 -43.32 -5.53 -2.38
CA GLY A 348 -43.70 -4.94 -1.10
C GLY A 348 -42.70 -5.17 0.04
N TYR A 349 -41.55 -5.79 -0.25
CA TYR A 349 -40.45 -5.84 0.73
C TYR A 349 -39.92 -4.45 1.01
N SER A 350 -39.85 -4.09 2.30
CA SER A 350 -39.44 -2.76 2.75
C SER A 350 -38.55 -2.84 3.98
N GLN A 351 -37.35 -2.30 3.88
CA GLN A 351 -36.42 -2.10 5.01
C GLN A 351 -35.42 -1.00 4.66
N ALA A 352 -34.74 -0.47 5.68
CA ALA A 352 -33.64 0.47 5.47
C ALA A 352 -32.56 -0.15 4.58
N THR A 353 -31.99 0.63 3.64
CA THR A 353 -31.03 0.08 2.67
C THR A 353 -29.73 -0.38 3.32
N ARG A 354 -29.35 0.12 4.51
CA ARG A 354 -28.24 -0.47 5.29
C ARG A 354 -28.51 -1.92 5.68
N ASN A 355 -29.77 -2.28 6.00
CA ASN A 355 -30.14 -3.67 6.33
C ASN A 355 -30.12 -4.55 5.08
N SER A 356 -30.65 -4.05 3.95
CA SER A 356 -30.56 -4.72 2.65
C SER A 356 -29.09 -4.92 2.24
N SER A 357 -28.23 -3.97 2.57
CA SER A 357 -26.79 -4.08 2.36
C SER A 357 -26.16 -5.19 3.21
N GLN A 358 -26.54 -5.32 4.49
CA GLN A 358 -26.07 -6.43 5.32
C GLN A 358 -26.51 -7.80 4.76
N ASP A 359 -27.75 -7.90 4.30
CA ASP A 359 -28.23 -9.15 3.71
C ASP A 359 -27.43 -9.49 2.45
N ALA A 360 -27.21 -8.54 1.55
CA ALA A 360 -26.40 -8.73 0.36
C ALA A 360 -24.92 -9.06 0.69
N LEU A 361 -24.32 -8.34 1.64
CA LEU A 361 -22.96 -8.58 2.12
C LEU A 361 -22.77 -10.01 2.63
N ASN A 362 -23.75 -10.53 3.39
CA ASN A 362 -23.68 -11.89 3.92
C ASN A 362 -23.81 -12.95 2.80
N VAL A 363 -24.67 -12.75 1.81
CA VAL A 363 -24.73 -13.63 0.62
C VAL A 363 -23.39 -13.67 -0.12
N ILE A 364 -22.73 -12.51 -0.29
CA ILE A 364 -21.40 -12.45 -0.92
C ILE A 364 -20.39 -13.20 -0.05
N ALA A 365 -20.39 -12.96 1.25
CA ALA A 365 -19.46 -13.59 2.19
C ALA A 365 -19.60 -15.12 2.24
N ASP A 366 -20.82 -15.64 2.17
CA ASP A 366 -21.08 -17.09 2.14
C ASP A 366 -20.56 -17.74 0.85
N LYS A 367 -20.52 -16.99 -0.25
CA LYS A 367 -20.07 -17.49 -1.56
C LYS A 367 -18.58 -17.27 -1.81
N VAL A 368 -18.04 -16.11 -1.41
CA VAL A 368 -16.66 -15.67 -1.71
C VAL A 368 -15.80 -15.72 -0.46
N PRO A 369 -14.99 -16.78 -0.27
CA PRO A 369 -14.23 -17.00 0.96
C PRO A 369 -13.11 -15.97 1.19
N THR A 370 -12.73 -15.20 0.17
CA THR A 370 -11.73 -14.14 0.23
C THR A 370 -12.36 -12.73 0.29
N PHE A 371 -13.66 -12.64 0.58
CA PHE A 371 -14.37 -11.38 0.85
C PHE A 371 -14.33 -11.08 2.34
N LEU A 372 -13.71 -9.97 2.73
CA LEU A 372 -13.54 -9.57 4.13
C LEU A 372 -13.49 -8.05 4.26
N GLY A 373 -13.75 -7.56 5.46
CA GLY A 373 -13.75 -6.13 5.76
C GLY A 373 -14.30 -5.82 7.13
N GLY A 374 -14.78 -4.61 7.33
CA GLY A 374 -15.33 -4.17 8.60
C GLY A 374 -15.66 -2.69 8.61
N SER A 375 -15.72 -2.10 9.81
CA SER A 375 -16.04 -0.68 9.98
C SER A 375 -15.07 0.01 10.93
N ALA A 376 -15.07 1.34 10.86
CA ALA A 376 -14.37 2.19 11.81
C ALA A 376 -15.21 2.35 13.09
N ASP A 377 -15.24 1.26 13.90
CA ASP A 377 -15.96 1.13 15.17
C ASP A 377 -17.50 1.29 15.08
N LEU A 378 -18.08 1.11 13.90
CA LEU A 378 -19.51 1.32 13.63
C LEU A 378 -20.18 0.10 12.98
N ALA A 379 -19.61 -1.12 13.11
CA ALA A 379 -20.08 -2.30 12.38
C ALA A 379 -21.56 -2.63 12.63
N HIS A 380 -22.04 -2.46 13.86
CA HIS A 380 -23.46 -2.69 14.21
C HIS A 380 -24.38 -1.63 13.61
N SER A 381 -23.98 -0.37 13.63
CA SER A 381 -24.77 0.74 13.07
C SER A 381 -24.76 0.76 11.53
N ASN A 382 -23.59 0.45 10.94
CA ASN A 382 -23.44 0.37 9.48
C ASN A 382 -24.02 -0.92 8.90
N MET A 383 -24.38 -1.91 9.74
CA MET A 383 -24.80 -3.23 9.29
C MET A 383 -23.79 -3.92 8.38
N THR A 384 -22.50 -3.90 8.78
CA THR A 384 -21.37 -4.42 7.98
C THR A 384 -20.77 -5.71 8.53
N TYR A 385 -21.46 -6.39 9.40
CA TYR A 385 -20.98 -7.61 10.06
C TYR A 385 -21.29 -8.86 9.21
N ILE A 386 -20.28 -9.69 8.94
CA ILE A 386 -20.46 -11.04 8.39
C ILE A 386 -20.91 -11.92 9.55
N LYS A 387 -22.18 -12.33 9.54
CA LYS A 387 -22.87 -13.00 10.66
C LYS A 387 -22.30 -14.39 10.98
N SER A 388 -21.80 -15.08 9.95
CA SER A 388 -21.21 -16.43 10.06
C SER A 388 -19.76 -16.43 10.57
N GLU A 389 -19.14 -15.24 10.74
CA GLU A 389 -17.73 -15.10 11.05
C GLU A 389 -17.49 -14.37 12.37
N GLY A 390 -16.37 -14.71 13.01
CA GLY A 390 -15.87 -13.99 14.17
C GLY A 390 -15.02 -12.76 13.80
N LEU A 391 -14.46 -12.11 14.82
CA LEU A 391 -13.48 -11.05 14.67
C LEU A 391 -12.13 -11.62 14.24
N GLN A 392 -11.47 -10.92 13.32
CA GLN A 392 -10.11 -11.25 12.92
C GLN A 392 -9.12 -10.68 13.92
N ASP A 393 -8.25 -11.52 14.42
CA ASP A 393 -7.14 -11.16 15.30
C ASP A 393 -5.94 -12.10 15.04
N ASP A 394 -4.90 -12.02 15.90
CA ASP A 394 -3.71 -12.85 15.75
C ASP A 394 -3.98 -14.36 15.95
N GLU A 395 -4.96 -14.73 16.77
CA GLU A 395 -5.33 -16.13 17.05
C GLU A 395 -6.36 -16.66 16.03
N HIS A 396 -7.19 -15.77 15.47
CA HIS A 396 -8.29 -16.09 14.56
C HIS A 396 -8.09 -15.43 13.19
N ARG A 397 -6.95 -15.71 12.55
CA ARG A 397 -6.49 -15.04 11.31
C ARG A 397 -7.38 -15.27 10.09
N LEU A 398 -8.20 -16.33 10.11
CA LEU A 398 -9.13 -16.67 9.03
C LEU A 398 -10.49 -16.00 9.16
N ASN A 399 -10.80 -15.42 10.33
CA ASN A 399 -12.02 -14.64 10.49
C ASN A 399 -12.00 -13.42 9.57
N ARG A 400 -13.19 -12.97 9.15
CA ARG A 400 -13.32 -11.99 8.07
C ARG A 400 -13.92 -10.66 8.49
N ASN A 401 -14.30 -10.51 9.77
CA ASN A 401 -14.70 -9.24 10.34
C ASN A 401 -13.49 -8.51 10.92
N ILE A 402 -13.11 -7.40 10.34
CA ILE A 402 -11.98 -6.58 10.78
C ILE A 402 -12.50 -5.42 11.63
N GLN A 403 -11.98 -5.26 12.84
CA GLN A 403 -12.21 -4.07 13.66
C GLN A 403 -11.09 -3.06 13.43
N PHE A 404 -11.36 -2.04 12.63
CA PHE A 404 -10.38 -0.97 12.39
C PHE A 404 -10.27 0.01 13.57
N GLY A 405 -11.29 0.05 14.46
CA GLY A 405 -11.43 1.07 15.48
C GLY A 405 -11.78 2.43 14.86
N VAL A 406 -11.79 3.49 15.64
CA VAL A 406 -12.06 4.86 15.17
C VAL A 406 -10.86 5.38 14.37
N ARG A 407 -10.69 4.85 13.15
CA ARG A 407 -9.55 5.10 12.24
C ARG A 407 -10.01 5.04 10.79
N GLU A 408 -10.89 5.95 10.39
CA GLU A 408 -11.48 5.96 9.04
C GLU A 408 -10.42 6.08 7.95
N PHE A 409 -9.46 6.98 8.14
CA PHE A 409 -8.41 7.21 7.15
C PHE A 409 -7.51 5.97 6.98
N ALA A 410 -7.02 5.40 8.09
CA ALA A 410 -6.23 4.17 8.02
C ALA A 410 -7.04 3.00 7.47
N MET A 411 -8.32 2.85 7.85
CA MET A 411 -9.20 1.84 7.27
C MET A 411 -9.18 1.89 5.74
N GLY A 412 -9.43 3.06 5.17
CA GLY A 412 -9.43 3.22 3.70
C GLY A 412 -8.07 2.92 3.07
N ALA A 413 -6.97 3.37 3.68
CA ALA A 413 -5.62 3.15 3.16
C ALA A 413 -5.16 1.69 3.34
N ILE A 414 -5.52 1.02 4.44
CA ILE A 414 -5.28 -0.42 4.64
C ILE A 414 -6.04 -1.24 3.60
N LEU A 415 -7.32 -0.91 3.34
CA LEU A 415 -8.11 -1.57 2.30
C LEU A 415 -7.50 -1.39 0.91
N ASN A 416 -6.94 -0.21 0.62
CA ASN A 416 -6.16 0.00 -0.61
C ASN A 416 -4.97 -0.95 -0.69
N GLY A 417 -4.22 -1.11 0.39
CA GLY A 417 -3.09 -2.03 0.47
C GLY A 417 -3.49 -3.49 0.28
N MET A 418 -4.60 -3.91 0.91
CA MET A 418 -5.14 -5.26 0.72
C MET A 418 -5.57 -5.51 -0.74
N SER A 419 -6.17 -4.52 -1.37
CA SER A 419 -6.57 -4.58 -2.78
C SER A 419 -5.36 -4.61 -3.73
N LEU A 420 -4.33 -3.81 -3.46
CA LEU A 420 -3.05 -3.80 -4.21
C LEU A 420 -2.32 -5.15 -4.15
N HIS A 421 -2.39 -5.83 -3.00
CA HIS A 421 -1.82 -7.17 -2.86
C HIS A 421 -2.46 -8.16 -3.86
N GLY A 422 -3.77 -8.07 -4.03
CA GLY A 422 -4.54 -8.99 -4.84
C GLY A 422 -5.02 -10.24 -4.07
N GLY A 423 -5.92 -11.01 -4.70
CA GLY A 423 -6.49 -12.24 -4.13
C GLY A 423 -7.64 -12.03 -3.14
N LEU A 424 -7.98 -10.78 -2.82
CA LEU A 424 -9.02 -10.42 -1.86
C LEU A 424 -10.07 -9.50 -2.49
N ARG A 425 -11.28 -9.58 -1.95
CA ARG A 425 -12.34 -8.57 -2.09
C ARG A 425 -12.56 -7.91 -0.75
N VAL A 426 -12.46 -6.59 -0.71
CA VAL A 426 -12.44 -5.85 0.55
C VAL A 426 -13.50 -4.77 0.62
N TYR A 427 -14.03 -4.54 1.82
CA TYR A 427 -14.97 -3.47 2.10
C TYR A 427 -14.66 -2.77 3.44
N GLY A 428 -15.06 -1.50 3.54
CA GLY A 428 -14.95 -0.75 4.78
C GLY A 428 -16.13 0.19 4.96
N GLY A 429 -16.62 0.29 6.20
CA GLY A 429 -17.81 1.06 6.54
C GLY A 429 -17.58 2.15 7.56
N THR A 430 -18.31 3.26 7.40
CA THR A 430 -18.45 4.33 8.39
C THR A 430 -19.75 5.10 8.12
N PHE A 431 -20.12 6.06 8.97
CA PHE A 431 -21.21 6.98 8.66
C PHE A 431 -20.83 7.88 7.49
N PHE A 432 -21.82 8.28 6.71
CA PHE A 432 -21.56 9.01 5.49
C PHE A 432 -20.90 10.37 5.71
N VAL A 433 -21.25 11.08 6.79
CA VAL A 433 -20.57 12.33 7.17
C VAL A 433 -19.07 12.12 7.40
N PHE A 434 -18.66 10.95 7.94
CA PHE A 434 -17.25 10.64 8.17
C PHE A 434 -16.51 10.16 6.92
N SER A 435 -17.19 10.17 5.75
CA SER A 435 -16.46 10.09 4.47
C SER A 435 -15.41 11.19 4.34
N ASP A 436 -15.56 12.32 5.04
CA ASP A 436 -14.55 13.39 5.08
C ASP A 436 -13.22 12.92 5.64
N TYR A 437 -13.23 12.03 6.66
CA TYR A 437 -12.00 11.47 7.23
C TYR A 437 -11.32 10.46 6.29
N VAL A 438 -12.09 9.65 5.57
CA VAL A 438 -11.56 8.60 4.68
C VAL A 438 -11.32 9.09 3.25
N LYS A 439 -11.76 10.28 2.90
CA LYS A 439 -11.82 10.81 1.52
C LYS A 439 -10.49 10.76 0.78
N ALA A 440 -9.38 11.05 1.46
CA ALA A 440 -8.05 11.00 0.84
C ALA A 440 -7.69 9.57 0.38
N ALA A 441 -8.03 8.55 1.18
CA ALA A 441 -7.84 7.15 0.80
C ALA A 441 -8.80 6.71 -0.31
N VAL A 442 -10.06 7.14 -0.30
CA VAL A 442 -11.05 6.90 -1.37
C VAL A 442 -10.56 7.48 -2.70
N ARG A 443 -10.03 8.72 -2.67
CA ARG A 443 -9.45 9.34 -3.85
C ARG A 443 -8.25 8.55 -4.38
N LEU A 444 -7.42 8.02 -3.48
CA LEU A 444 -6.26 7.23 -3.88
C LEU A 444 -6.67 5.85 -4.42
N SER A 445 -7.75 5.23 -3.91
CA SER A 445 -8.36 4.04 -4.52
C SER A 445 -8.74 4.29 -5.98
N ALA A 446 -9.44 5.40 -6.21
CA ALA A 446 -9.90 5.77 -7.56
C ALA A 446 -8.73 6.06 -8.51
N LEU A 447 -7.70 6.74 -8.01
CA LEU A 447 -6.49 7.06 -8.78
C LEU A 447 -5.72 5.80 -9.21
N GLN A 448 -5.62 4.82 -8.30
CA GLN A 448 -4.91 3.55 -8.54
C GLN A 448 -5.78 2.50 -9.26
N GLY A 449 -7.06 2.75 -9.45
CA GLY A 449 -7.97 1.78 -10.05
C GLY A 449 -8.21 0.55 -9.17
N LEU A 450 -8.45 0.74 -7.86
CA LEU A 450 -8.62 -0.34 -6.90
C LEU A 450 -10.11 -0.59 -6.61
N PRO A 451 -10.61 -1.82 -6.75
CA PRO A 451 -12.02 -2.16 -6.55
C PRO A 451 -12.39 -2.32 -5.06
N VAL A 452 -12.09 -1.31 -4.25
CA VAL A 452 -12.47 -1.26 -2.83
C VAL A 452 -13.94 -0.86 -2.72
N THR A 453 -14.71 -1.50 -1.84
CA THR A 453 -16.09 -1.13 -1.55
C THR A 453 -16.17 -0.32 -0.25
N TYR A 454 -16.73 0.87 -0.33
CA TYR A 454 -16.99 1.73 0.82
C TYR A 454 -18.48 1.74 1.14
N VAL A 455 -18.84 1.41 2.38
CA VAL A 455 -20.22 1.36 2.87
C VAL A 455 -20.45 2.58 3.76
N PHE A 456 -21.14 3.58 3.22
CA PHE A 456 -21.47 4.82 3.91
C PHE A 456 -22.95 4.82 4.29
N THR A 457 -23.25 4.77 5.59
CA THR A 457 -24.61 4.77 6.09
C THR A 457 -24.99 6.09 6.75
N HIS A 458 -26.26 6.26 7.15
CA HIS A 458 -26.76 7.51 7.73
C HIS A 458 -26.62 8.67 6.71
N ASP A 459 -27.33 8.52 5.60
CA ASP A 459 -27.05 9.18 4.31
C ASP A 459 -27.63 10.60 4.17
N SER A 460 -28.39 11.10 5.16
CA SER A 460 -29.08 12.37 5.02
C SER A 460 -29.35 13.08 6.35
N ILE A 461 -29.86 14.30 6.27
CA ILE A 461 -30.34 15.09 7.42
C ILE A 461 -31.46 14.40 8.20
N ALA A 462 -32.11 13.40 7.62
CA ALA A 462 -33.16 12.62 8.29
C ALA A 462 -32.63 11.71 9.41
N VAL A 463 -31.30 11.64 9.62
CA VAL A 463 -30.68 11.03 10.82
C VAL A 463 -31.25 11.65 12.10
N GLY A 464 -31.49 12.96 12.09
CA GLY A 464 -32.28 13.69 13.10
C GLY A 464 -31.58 13.83 14.45
N GLU A 465 -31.77 12.86 15.35
CA GLU A 465 -31.34 12.94 16.75
C GLU A 465 -29.83 13.10 16.96
N ASP A 466 -29.01 12.63 16.03
CA ASP A 466 -27.55 12.80 16.12
C ASP A 466 -27.09 14.23 15.82
N GLY A 467 -27.96 15.02 15.18
CA GLY A 467 -27.74 16.44 14.91
C GLY A 467 -26.74 16.74 13.79
N PRO A 468 -26.43 18.03 13.56
CA PRO A 468 -25.74 18.50 12.36
C PRO A 468 -24.30 17.98 12.20
N THR A 469 -23.67 17.50 13.26
CA THR A 469 -22.33 16.88 13.18
C THR A 469 -22.34 15.52 12.49
N HIS A 470 -23.52 14.89 12.35
CA HIS A 470 -23.73 13.57 11.77
C HIS A 470 -24.62 13.60 10.52
N GLU A 471 -25.07 14.76 10.12
CA GLU A 471 -25.99 14.99 9.00
C GLU A 471 -25.22 15.41 7.73
N PRO A 472 -25.01 14.51 6.75
CA PRO A 472 -24.29 14.84 5.53
C PRO A 472 -25.12 15.74 4.61
N ILE A 473 -24.49 16.76 4.04
CA ILE A 473 -25.08 17.71 3.09
C ILE A 473 -24.34 17.66 1.74
N GLU A 474 -23.07 18.09 1.72
CA GLU A 474 -22.26 18.24 0.50
C GLU A 474 -21.52 16.94 0.09
N HIS A 475 -21.52 15.93 0.92
CA HIS A 475 -20.70 14.71 0.79
C HIS A 475 -21.00 13.95 -0.49
N LEU A 476 -22.29 13.84 -0.89
CA LEU A 476 -22.69 13.15 -2.11
C LEU A 476 -22.11 13.83 -3.36
N ALA A 477 -22.22 15.16 -3.44
CA ALA A 477 -21.64 15.94 -4.52
C ALA A 477 -20.11 15.84 -4.52
N GLY A 478 -19.51 15.89 -3.33
CA GLY A 478 -18.06 15.76 -3.13
C GLY A 478 -17.50 14.40 -3.61
N LEU A 479 -18.17 13.30 -3.30
CA LEU A 479 -17.77 11.97 -3.79
C LEU A 479 -17.97 11.82 -5.30
N ARG A 480 -19.08 12.33 -5.85
CA ARG A 480 -19.36 12.29 -7.30
C ARG A 480 -18.37 13.12 -8.13
N ALA A 481 -17.66 14.07 -7.52
CA ALA A 481 -16.62 14.84 -8.17
C ALA A 481 -15.28 14.09 -8.30
N ILE A 482 -15.10 12.94 -7.61
CA ILE A 482 -13.86 12.14 -7.70
C ILE A 482 -13.90 11.32 -9.00
N PRO A 483 -12.93 11.51 -9.92
CA PRO A 483 -12.85 10.70 -11.13
C PRO A 483 -12.64 9.20 -10.80
N ASN A 484 -13.22 8.31 -11.60
CA ASN A 484 -13.13 6.85 -11.43
C ASN A 484 -13.67 6.31 -10.09
N LEU A 485 -14.63 6.99 -9.48
CA LEU A 485 -15.36 6.49 -8.31
C LEU A 485 -16.81 6.23 -8.69
N ASN A 486 -17.30 4.99 -8.51
CA ASN A 486 -18.73 4.71 -8.59
C ASN A 486 -19.41 5.12 -7.28
N VAL A 487 -20.51 5.87 -7.39
CA VAL A 487 -21.31 6.29 -6.22
C VAL A 487 -22.76 5.85 -6.45
N TYR A 488 -23.20 4.87 -5.68
CA TYR A 488 -24.58 4.36 -5.70
C TYR A 488 -25.33 4.77 -4.45
N ARG A 489 -26.55 5.29 -4.62
CA ARG A 489 -27.48 5.57 -3.54
C ARG A 489 -28.79 4.84 -3.81
N PRO A 490 -28.83 3.52 -3.49
CA PRO A 490 -29.97 2.68 -3.79
C PRO A 490 -31.20 3.07 -2.97
N ALA A 491 -32.38 2.99 -3.58
CA ALA A 491 -33.65 3.32 -2.95
C ALA A 491 -34.29 2.11 -2.23
N ASP A 492 -33.98 0.88 -2.67
CA ASP A 492 -34.56 -0.34 -2.15
C ASP A 492 -33.58 -1.52 -2.11
N ALA A 493 -34.08 -2.69 -1.70
CA ALA A 493 -33.27 -3.91 -1.61
C ALA A 493 -32.78 -4.41 -2.98
N ARG A 494 -33.54 -4.22 -4.05
CA ARG A 494 -33.16 -4.67 -5.41
C ARG A 494 -32.03 -3.80 -5.95
N GLU A 495 -32.13 -2.50 -5.80
CA GLU A 495 -31.06 -1.57 -6.18
C GLU A 495 -29.83 -1.79 -5.31
N THR A 496 -29.99 -2.10 -4.01
CA THR A 496 -28.88 -2.42 -3.11
C THR A 496 -28.14 -3.69 -3.54
N GLN A 497 -28.85 -4.75 -3.92
CA GLN A 497 -28.22 -5.96 -4.47
C GLN A 497 -27.48 -5.66 -5.79
N ALA A 498 -28.09 -4.87 -6.68
CA ALA A 498 -27.46 -4.48 -7.94
C ALA A 498 -26.18 -3.66 -7.71
N ALA A 499 -26.19 -2.73 -6.75
CA ALA A 499 -25.04 -1.93 -6.38
C ALA A 499 -23.91 -2.78 -5.78
N TRP A 500 -24.23 -3.73 -4.90
CA TRP A 500 -23.26 -4.69 -4.37
C TRP A 500 -22.69 -5.61 -5.45
N TYR A 501 -23.53 -6.06 -6.40
CA TYR A 501 -23.03 -6.85 -7.53
C TYR A 501 -22.00 -6.07 -8.34
N GLN A 502 -22.27 -4.82 -8.68
CA GLN A 502 -21.33 -3.95 -9.38
C GLN A 502 -20.05 -3.73 -8.57
N ALA A 503 -20.17 -3.55 -7.25
CA ALA A 503 -19.02 -3.36 -6.37
C ALA A 503 -18.12 -4.60 -6.32
N VAL A 504 -18.68 -5.79 -6.04
CA VAL A 504 -17.90 -7.01 -5.84
C VAL A 504 -17.32 -7.55 -7.14
N THR A 505 -17.95 -7.28 -8.29
CA THR A 505 -17.45 -7.71 -9.61
C THR A 505 -16.55 -6.67 -10.30
N SER A 506 -16.45 -5.46 -9.75
CA SER A 506 -15.52 -4.44 -10.24
C SER A 506 -14.08 -4.94 -10.22
N LYS A 507 -13.27 -4.51 -11.21
CA LYS A 507 -11.85 -4.89 -11.30
C LYS A 507 -10.89 -3.73 -11.16
N SER A 508 -11.37 -2.51 -11.40
CA SER A 508 -10.51 -1.33 -11.50
C SER A 508 -11.17 -0.04 -11.02
N THR A 509 -12.35 -0.14 -10.38
CA THR A 509 -13.09 1.06 -9.94
C THR A 509 -13.63 0.83 -8.54
N PRO A 510 -13.27 1.69 -7.57
CA PRO A 510 -13.86 1.64 -6.24
C PRO A 510 -15.33 2.04 -6.28
N THR A 511 -16.10 1.54 -5.33
CA THR A 511 -17.53 1.81 -5.21
C THR A 511 -17.88 2.34 -3.83
N ALA A 512 -18.55 3.48 -3.79
CA ALA A 512 -19.19 4.03 -2.59
C ALA A 512 -20.69 3.70 -2.61
N LEU A 513 -21.16 2.98 -1.61
CA LEU A 513 -22.56 2.68 -1.35
C LEU A 513 -23.08 3.66 -0.30
N VAL A 514 -23.99 4.53 -0.66
CA VAL A 514 -24.57 5.53 0.24
C VAL A 514 -25.97 5.06 0.65
N LEU A 515 -26.13 4.70 1.92
CA LEU A 515 -27.23 3.89 2.43
C LEU A 515 -27.98 4.62 3.56
N THR A 516 -29.30 4.52 3.54
CA THR A 516 -30.12 5.05 4.64
C THR A 516 -30.13 4.13 5.86
N CYS A 517 -30.18 4.73 7.04
CA CYS A 517 -30.48 4.04 8.30
C CYS A 517 -31.99 4.02 8.62
N LEU A 518 -32.81 4.69 7.82
CA LEU A 518 -34.23 4.86 8.01
C LEU A 518 -35.03 3.96 7.09
N LEU A 519 -36.22 3.60 7.54
CA LEU A 519 -37.22 2.96 6.71
C LEU A 519 -37.99 4.05 5.95
N TYR A 520 -37.65 4.23 4.67
CA TYR A 520 -38.48 5.04 3.79
C TYR A 520 -39.71 4.21 3.40
N THR A 521 -40.89 4.68 3.78
CA THR A 521 -42.16 4.20 3.23
C THR A 521 -42.49 5.00 1.99
N SER A 522 -43.28 4.41 1.08
CA SER A 522 -43.71 5.09 -0.15
C SER A 522 -44.42 6.44 0.07
N ASP A 523 -44.84 6.70 1.31
CA ASP A 523 -45.54 7.93 1.70
C ASP A 523 -44.58 9.07 2.08
N ALA A 524 -43.28 8.79 2.29
CA ALA A 524 -42.28 9.80 2.60
C ALA A 524 -41.86 10.66 1.38
N ALA A 525 -42.31 10.30 0.18
CA ALA A 525 -42.06 11.07 -1.04
C ALA A 525 -43.09 12.23 -1.25
N ASP A 526 -44.14 12.26 -0.44
CA ASP A 526 -45.22 13.26 -0.54
C ASP A 526 -45.15 14.37 0.54
N GLU A 527 -44.18 14.32 1.46
CA GLU A 527 -43.85 15.40 2.40
C GLU A 527 -42.52 16.06 1.99
#